data_dd854f7e80f1976f26724a840c51a698
#
_entry.id   dd854f7e80f1976f26724a840c51a698
#
_cell.length_a   1.000
_cell.length_b   1.000
_cell.length_c   1.000
_cell.angle_alpha   90.00
_cell.angle_beta   90.00
_cell.angle_gamma   90.00
#
_symmetry.space_group_name_H-M   'P 1'
#
loop_
_entity.id
_entity.type
_entity.pdbx_description
1 polymer ?
#
loop_
_entity_poly.entity_id
_entity_poly.type
_entity_poly.pdbx_seq_one_letter_code
_entity_poly.pdbx_strand_id
1 'polypeptide(L)'
;MNDKKKVSMLLCSLLLLLIVLLTLLGVQLQQTIVGSMISKRQLENLKSSLTIAKDSTIGILCNGEKIPYDKENDLYYLPQIDSGRWLFEMKFSVPEDKMKVYWCEDPYWKDLERAIEEGHEFSFVVTDHEVLKTGKMVFTGLPMLKLEKLETLDEDYFFCEVTVLDPFHNDSGRYEVTHCYGYYDLRGKTSRIFPKQGWNLDLVNADGSPFKMEMLGLREDDDWKLNALYSDATKVKEMVCMELWNEIAETTQSPYDAGTDMEFFELVVNDEYNGLYGMMEQIDYKQLSLNEDEDVLYKGYSWPEEGDRYVEDFNARGNYCGQVIKPGNQEISKETWQPMIEYIKATNFDYEEETVSADALYAYIQEHMDLDNVLNIDLYIQALYASDNLYKNLYIAADRQNNGDYTLWKLPWDLNYTFGEDFLLEEDDRTIYNLEWAEEVMKDFMISEILLESENEEFARALNEKWQELRMGILSTGHVQEIAEKYRTELDSSGALSRDMKKWPESPHEDSLEEILEFHERRLAFLDGYYASFLNECR
;
A
#
# COMPACT_ATOMS: atom_id res chain seq x y z
N MET A 1 -63.71 -17.47 -23.02
CA MET A 1 -62.35 -16.96 -22.68
C MET A 1 -61.46 -18.20 -22.59
N ASN A 2 -60.47 -18.27 -23.45
CA ASN A 2 -59.69 -19.51 -23.69
C ASN A 2 -58.90 -19.90 -22.42
N ASP A 3 -58.92 -21.16 -22.01
CA ASP A 3 -58.27 -21.65 -20.77
C ASP A 3 -56.79 -21.24 -20.65
N LYS A 4 -56.10 -21.08 -21.78
CA LYS A 4 -54.74 -20.53 -21.83
C LYS A 4 -54.63 -19.08 -21.29
N LYS A 5 -55.67 -18.24 -21.51
CA LYS A 5 -55.69 -16.86 -20.95
C LYS A 5 -55.93 -16.84 -19.44
N LYS A 6 -56.73 -17.78 -18.93
CA LYS A 6 -56.96 -17.91 -17.49
C LYS A 6 -55.73 -18.40 -16.75
N VAL A 7 -54.98 -19.36 -17.32
CA VAL A 7 -53.70 -19.85 -16.76
C VAL A 7 -52.64 -18.78 -16.79
N SER A 8 -52.53 -17.99 -17.88
CA SER A 8 -51.59 -16.87 -17.96
C SER A 8 -51.89 -15.76 -16.96
N MET A 9 -53.17 -15.40 -16.76
CA MET A 9 -53.56 -14.41 -15.72
C MET A 9 -53.29 -14.92 -14.31
N LEU A 10 -53.50 -16.21 -14.03
CA LEU A 10 -53.20 -16.81 -12.73
C LEU A 10 -51.69 -16.80 -12.44
N LEU A 11 -50.86 -17.13 -13.44
CA LEU A 11 -49.39 -17.04 -13.33
C LEU A 11 -48.88 -15.61 -13.11
N CYS A 12 -49.41 -14.62 -13.82
CA CYS A 12 -49.08 -13.22 -13.61
C CYS A 12 -49.49 -12.72 -12.21
N SER A 13 -50.66 -13.15 -11.71
CA SER A 13 -51.12 -12.80 -10.38
C SER A 13 -50.28 -13.44 -9.27
N LEU A 14 -49.84 -14.69 -9.46
CA LEU A 14 -48.90 -15.38 -8.55
C LEU A 14 -47.51 -14.72 -8.54
N LEU A 15 -47.01 -14.32 -9.71
CA LEU A 15 -45.71 -13.62 -9.83
C LEU A 15 -45.77 -12.26 -9.16
N LEU A 16 -46.85 -11.50 -9.33
CA LEU A 16 -47.05 -10.21 -8.64
C LEU A 16 -47.16 -10.40 -7.12
N LEU A 17 -47.87 -11.44 -6.67
CA LEU A 17 -47.96 -11.77 -5.25
C LEU A 17 -46.61 -12.15 -4.66
N LEU A 18 -45.79 -12.91 -5.40
CA LEU A 18 -44.44 -13.29 -5.02
C LEU A 18 -43.50 -12.07 -4.92
N ILE A 19 -43.59 -11.14 -5.88
CA ILE A 19 -42.82 -9.89 -5.86
C ILE A 19 -43.22 -9.03 -4.66
N VAL A 20 -44.52 -8.89 -4.38
CA VAL A 20 -45.01 -8.16 -3.21
C VAL A 20 -44.60 -8.84 -1.91
N LEU A 21 -44.61 -10.16 -1.84
CA LEU A 21 -44.13 -10.91 -0.68
C LEU A 21 -42.62 -10.74 -0.48
N LEU A 22 -41.83 -10.80 -1.56
CA LEU A 22 -40.40 -10.60 -1.53
C LEU A 22 -40.02 -9.16 -1.14
N THR A 23 -40.76 -8.15 -1.63
CA THR A 23 -40.58 -6.76 -1.20
C THR A 23 -40.98 -6.53 0.25
N LEU A 24 -42.09 -7.13 0.70
CA LEU A 24 -42.50 -7.06 2.11
C LEU A 24 -41.55 -7.79 3.05
N LEU A 25 -41.04 -8.97 2.63
CA LEU A 25 -39.97 -9.67 3.34
C LEU A 25 -38.69 -8.86 3.36
N GLY A 26 -38.30 -8.24 2.25
CA GLY A 26 -37.13 -7.35 2.19
C GLY A 26 -37.26 -6.16 3.14
N VAL A 27 -38.43 -5.49 3.16
CA VAL A 27 -38.71 -4.38 4.09
C VAL A 27 -38.78 -4.84 5.55
N GLN A 28 -39.37 -6.03 5.81
CA GLN A 28 -39.41 -6.59 7.18
C GLN A 28 -38.00 -7.06 7.61
N LEU A 29 -37.24 -7.63 6.71
CA LEU A 29 -35.84 -7.99 6.95
C LEU A 29 -34.99 -6.74 7.20
N GLN A 30 -35.09 -5.67 6.42
CA GLN A 30 -34.42 -4.40 6.72
C GLN A 30 -34.74 -3.86 8.12
N GLN A 31 -35.97 -4.00 8.60
CA GLN A 31 -36.34 -3.57 9.97
C GLN A 31 -35.79 -4.48 11.08
N THR A 32 -35.46 -5.73 10.76
CA THR A 32 -34.93 -6.70 11.74
C THR A 32 -33.40 -6.65 11.83
N ILE A 33 -32.74 -6.07 10.83
CA ILE A 33 -31.30 -6.15 10.58
C ILE A 33 -30.47 -5.19 11.44
N VAL A 34 -30.97 -3.97 11.61
CA VAL A 34 -30.20 -2.87 12.25
C VAL A 34 -30.50 -2.77 13.74
N GLY A 35 -31.04 -3.80 14.35
CA GLY A 35 -31.53 -3.70 15.73
C GLY A 35 -32.80 -2.85 15.84
N SER A 36 -33.18 -2.50 17.05
CA SER A 36 -34.39 -1.66 17.26
C SER A 36 -34.07 -0.23 16.81
N MET A 37 -34.70 0.22 15.74
CA MET A 37 -34.62 1.61 15.30
C MET A 37 -35.61 2.48 16.12
N ILE A 38 -35.19 3.69 16.44
CA ILE A 38 -36.02 4.68 17.10
C ILE A 38 -36.21 5.91 16.22
N SER A 39 -37.44 6.42 16.20
CA SER A 39 -37.77 7.65 15.49
C SER A 39 -37.19 8.88 16.18
N LYS A 40 -37.04 9.98 15.44
CA LYS A 40 -36.64 11.28 16.01
C LYS A 40 -37.52 11.69 17.20
N ARG A 41 -38.84 11.42 17.15
CA ARG A 41 -39.76 11.71 18.25
C ARG A 41 -39.48 10.84 19.48
N GLN A 42 -39.21 9.56 19.29
CA GLN A 42 -38.84 8.66 20.40
C GLN A 42 -37.51 9.08 21.04
N LEU A 43 -36.51 9.45 20.24
CA LEU A 43 -35.24 9.97 20.72
C LEU A 43 -35.41 11.21 21.60
N GLU A 44 -36.22 12.20 21.16
CA GLU A 44 -36.50 13.41 21.95
C GLU A 44 -37.24 13.09 23.24
N ASN A 45 -38.16 12.14 23.22
CA ASN A 45 -38.82 11.67 24.43
C ASN A 45 -37.84 11.03 25.42
N LEU A 46 -36.91 10.19 24.93
CA LEU A 46 -35.86 9.58 25.76
C LEU A 46 -34.95 10.66 26.37
N LYS A 47 -34.46 11.59 25.56
CA LYS A 47 -33.62 12.72 26.02
C LYS A 47 -34.31 13.57 27.09
N SER A 48 -35.64 13.73 27.03
CA SER A 48 -36.40 14.54 27.98
C SER A 48 -36.74 13.79 29.27
N SER A 49 -36.79 12.46 29.24
CA SER A 49 -37.25 11.63 30.36
C SER A 49 -36.14 10.91 31.12
N LEU A 50 -34.94 10.78 30.53
CA LEU A 50 -33.83 10.02 31.11
C LEU A 50 -32.65 10.91 31.49
N THR A 51 -31.82 10.44 32.38
CA THR A 51 -30.54 11.08 32.69
C THR A 51 -29.57 10.85 31.57
N ILE A 52 -29.09 11.93 30.95
CA ILE A 52 -28.03 11.85 29.92
C ILE A 52 -26.71 11.71 30.64
N ALA A 53 -26.04 10.58 30.43
CA ALA A 53 -24.69 10.40 30.91
C ALA A 53 -23.70 11.25 30.08
N LYS A 54 -22.98 12.14 30.78
CA LYS A 54 -21.88 12.91 30.22
C LYS A 54 -20.58 12.13 30.46
N ASP A 55 -19.71 12.08 29.48
CA ASP A 55 -18.32 11.60 29.60
C ASP A 55 -18.12 10.08 29.84
N SER A 56 -18.94 9.22 29.31
CA SER A 56 -18.61 7.79 29.31
C SER A 56 -18.52 7.22 27.90
N THR A 57 -17.33 6.76 27.52
CA THR A 57 -17.15 5.93 26.32
C THR A 57 -18.17 4.79 26.36
N ILE A 58 -18.91 4.62 25.28
CA ILE A 58 -19.85 3.51 25.14
C ILE A 58 -19.04 2.32 24.62
N GLY A 59 -18.74 1.36 25.40
CA GLY A 59 -18.03 0.14 24.93
C GLY A 59 -18.91 -0.67 23.97
N ILE A 60 -19.30 -0.11 22.81
CA ILE A 60 -20.14 -0.82 21.85
C ILE A 60 -19.36 -1.97 21.21
N LEU A 61 -20.05 -3.10 21.08
CA LEU A 61 -19.53 -4.32 20.49
C LEU A 61 -20.32 -4.64 19.20
N CYS A 62 -19.62 -5.16 18.20
CA CYS A 62 -20.21 -5.82 17.04
C CYS A 62 -19.86 -7.30 17.10
N ASN A 63 -20.87 -8.19 17.12
CA ASN A 63 -20.70 -9.64 17.25
C ASN A 63 -19.87 -10.10 18.46
N GLY A 64 -19.82 -9.27 19.52
CA GLY A 64 -19.02 -9.50 20.72
C GLY A 64 -17.65 -8.84 20.72
N GLU A 65 -17.19 -8.32 19.56
CA GLU A 65 -15.90 -7.67 19.40
C GLU A 65 -16.00 -6.15 19.57
N LYS A 66 -14.97 -5.54 20.17
CA LYS A 66 -14.90 -4.08 20.35
C LYS A 66 -14.72 -3.39 19.01
N ILE A 67 -15.57 -2.38 18.77
CA ILE A 67 -15.46 -1.54 17.57
C ILE A 67 -14.37 -0.50 17.79
N PRO A 68 -13.50 -0.23 16.80
CA PRO A 68 -12.52 0.84 16.84
C PRO A 68 -13.18 2.19 17.17
N TYR A 69 -12.56 2.91 18.10
CA TYR A 69 -13.09 4.17 18.64
C TYR A 69 -12.03 5.26 18.52
N ASP A 70 -12.46 6.42 18.06
CA ASP A 70 -11.67 7.65 18.06
C ASP A 70 -12.13 8.54 19.20
N LYS A 71 -11.28 8.66 20.20
CA LYS A 71 -11.56 9.44 21.42
C LYS A 71 -11.57 10.95 21.15
N GLU A 72 -10.81 11.40 20.16
CA GLU A 72 -10.72 12.83 19.83
C GLU A 72 -12.06 13.34 19.25
N ASN A 73 -12.66 12.56 18.35
CA ASN A 73 -13.89 12.92 17.64
C ASN A 73 -15.16 12.28 18.25
N ASP A 74 -15.03 11.46 19.29
CA ASP A 74 -16.13 10.67 19.90
C ASP A 74 -16.88 9.86 18.84
N LEU A 75 -16.14 9.09 18.03
CA LEU A 75 -16.63 8.43 16.83
C LEU A 75 -16.16 6.97 16.75
N TYR A 76 -17.08 6.08 16.39
CA TYR A 76 -16.79 4.66 16.13
C TYR A 76 -16.65 4.41 14.64
N TYR A 77 -15.75 3.51 14.25
CA TYR A 77 -15.53 3.13 12.86
C TYR A 77 -15.74 1.62 12.68
N LEU A 78 -16.44 1.24 11.63
CA LEU A 78 -16.73 -0.16 11.36
C LEU A 78 -16.64 -0.45 9.87
N PRO A 79 -15.72 -1.34 9.43
CA PRO A 79 -15.65 -1.77 8.03
C PRO A 79 -16.94 -2.45 7.60
N GLN A 80 -17.45 -2.09 6.44
CA GLN A 80 -18.70 -2.60 5.92
C GLN A 80 -18.63 -2.80 4.41
N ILE A 81 -18.99 -3.98 3.96
CA ILE A 81 -19.24 -4.20 2.54
C ILE A 81 -20.59 -3.63 2.14
N ASP A 82 -20.65 -3.11 0.93
CA ASP A 82 -21.80 -2.48 0.29
C ASP A 82 -23.07 -3.34 0.32
N SER A 83 -22.95 -4.64 0.14
CA SER A 83 -24.11 -5.52 0.06
C SER A 83 -24.82 -5.58 1.41
N GLY A 84 -26.02 -5.04 1.54
CA GLY A 84 -26.84 -5.09 2.74
C GLY A 84 -26.94 -6.45 3.45
N ARG A 85 -26.28 -7.48 2.91
CA ARG A 85 -26.12 -8.83 3.46
C ARG A 85 -25.43 -8.81 4.82
N TRP A 86 -24.41 -7.97 5.02
CA TRP A 86 -23.63 -7.91 6.27
C TRP A 86 -24.38 -7.33 7.45
N LEU A 87 -25.23 -6.35 7.23
CA LEU A 87 -26.05 -5.79 8.28
C LEU A 87 -26.92 -6.85 8.97
N PHE A 88 -27.27 -7.95 8.28
CA PHE A 88 -28.03 -9.06 8.85
C PHE A 88 -27.25 -9.88 9.87
N GLU A 89 -25.95 -9.93 9.73
CA GLU A 89 -25.08 -10.75 10.58
C GLU A 89 -24.50 -9.94 11.75
N MET A 90 -24.61 -8.61 11.73
CA MET A 90 -24.10 -7.72 12.78
C MET A 90 -25.05 -7.62 13.96
N LYS A 91 -24.57 -7.98 15.14
CA LYS A 91 -25.29 -7.84 16.40
C LYS A 91 -24.58 -6.83 17.28
N PHE A 92 -25.18 -5.66 17.44
CA PHE A 92 -24.64 -4.62 18.31
C PHE A 92 -25.10 -4.82 19.76
N SER A 93 -24.16 -4.74 20.66
CA SER A 93 -24.37 -4.87 22.10
C SER A 93 -23.40 -3.97 22.88
N VAL A 94 -23.58 -3.92 24.18
CA VAL A 94 -22.66 -3.28 25.13
C VAL A 94 -22.40 -4.23 26.28
N PRO A 95 -21.27 -4.09 27.01
CA PRO A 95 -20.92 -4.99 28.12
C PRO A 95 -21.95 -4.98 29.26
N GLU A 96 -22.69 -3.89 29.42
CA GLU A 96 -23.68 -3.77 30.49
C GLU A 96 -24.98 -4.52 30.16
N ASP A 97 -25.26 -5.63 30.84
CA ASP A 97 -26.38 -6.55 30.57
C ASP A 97 -27.77 -5.93 30.45
N LYS A 98 -28.01 -4.80 31.08
CA LYS A 98 -29.32 -4.11 31.08
C LYS A 98 -29.45 -3.08 29.97
N MET A 99 -28.37 -2.65 29.39
CA MET A 99 -28.39 -1.62 28.35
C MET A 99 -28.67 -2.24 26.98
N LYS A 100 -29.42 -1.54 26.15
CA LYS A 100 -29.77 -1.93 24.78
C LYS A 100 -29.35 -0.84 23.82
N VAL A 101 -28.87 -1.25 22.66
CA VAL A 101 -28.49 -0.38 21.55
C VAL A 101 -29.70 -0.14 20.66
N TYR A 102 -29.94 1.13 20.31
CA TYR A 102 -30.95 1.54 19.34
C TYR A 102 -30.34 2.48 18.31
N TRP A 103 -30.57 2.20 17.04
CA TRP A 103 -30.19 3.09 15.97
C TRP A 103 -31.22 4.19 15.75
N CYS A 104 -30.76 5.39 15.46
CA CYS A 104 -31.66 6.49 15.10
C CYS A 104 -32.10 6.35 13.64
N GLU A 105 -33.35 6.70 13.35
CA GLU A 105 -33.82 6.78 11.96
C GLU A 105 -32.96 7.75 11.16
N ASP A 106 -32.44 7.27 10.03
CA ASP A 106 -31.63 8.03 9.10
C ASP A 106 -31.94 7.61 7.66
N PRO A 107 -32.03 8.55 6.69
CA PRO A 107 -32.28 8.22 5.29
C PRO A 107 -31.20 7.35 4.66
N TYR A 108 -29.94 7.49 5.10
CA TYR A 108 -28.79 6.76 4.60
C TYR A 108 -28.81 5.25 4.90
N TRP A 109 -29.67 4.78 5.82
CA TRP A 109 -29.91 3.34 5.98
C TRP A 109 -30.44 2.63 4.74
N LYS A 110 -30.90 3.39 3.72
CA LYS A 110 -31.39 2.86 2.44
C LYS A 110 -30.33 2.91 1.34
N ASP A 111 -29.22 3.57 1.60
CA ASP A 111 -28.15 3.83 0.65
C ASP A 111 -26.82 3.84 1.41
N LEU A 112 -26.39 2.65 1.80
CA LEU A 112 -25.20 2.51 2.63
C LEU A 112 -23.90 2.78 1.87
N GLU A 113 -23.88 2.46 0.57
CA GLU A 113 -22.74 2.77 -0.32
C GLU A 113 -22.47 4.28 -0.28
N ARG A 114 -23.49 5.06 -0.53
CA ARG A 114 -23.38 6.51 -0.46
C ARG A 114 -23.02 7.03 0.93
N ALA A 115 -23.49 6.38 1.98
CA ALA A 115 -23.13 6.73 3.36
C ALA A 115 -21.64 6.49 3.62
N ILE A 116 -21.08 5.41 3.08
CA ILE A 116 -19.65 5.08 3.18
C ILE A 116 -18.82 6.11 2.41
N GLU A 117 -19.16 6.35 1.14
CA GLU A 117 -18.49 7.31 0.25
C GLU A 117 -18.47 8.73 0.84
N GLU A 118 -19.62 9.21 1.36
CA GLU A 118 -19.74 10.54 1.96
C GLU A 118 -19.25 10.60 3.42
N GLY A 119 -18.82 9.49 4.03
CA GLY A 119 -18.39 9.43 5.43
C GLY A 119 -19.49 9.81 6.41
N HIS A 120 -20.74 9.36 6.15
CA HIS A 120 -21.90 9.72 6.93
C HIS A 120 -21.86 9.16 8.36
N GLU A 121 -22.16 10.00 9.35
CA GLU A 121 -22.18 9.66 10.77
C GLU A 121 -23.57 9.19 11.21
N PHE A 122 -23.73 7.88 11.43
CA PHE A 122 -24.95 7.31 11.99
C PHE A 122 -25.02 7.50 13.49
N SER A 123 -26.13 8.03 13.99
CA SER A 123 -26.36 8.17 15.43
C SER A 123 -26.97 6.92 16.02
N PHE A 124 -26.52 6.52 17.20
CA PHE A 124 -27.13 5.48 18.02
C PHE A 124 -27.27 5.92 19.49
N VAL A 125 -28.12 5.23 20.21
CA VAL A 125 -28.28 5.43 21.63
C VAL A 125 -28.22 4.11 22.38
N VAL A 126 -27.72 4.18 23.60
CA VAL A 126 -27.67 3.05 24.51
C VAL A 126 -28.41 3.43 25.80
N THR A 127 -29.36 2.61 26.23
CA THR A 127 -30.16 2.89 27.41
C THR A 127 -30.64 1.64 28.14
N ASP A 128 -30.78 1.75 29.46
CA ASP A 128 -31.47 0.81 30.36
C ASP A 128 -32.84 1.32 30.85
N HIS A 129 -33.33 2.41 30.23
CA HIS A 129 -34.54 3.18 30.61
C HIS A 129 -34.39 4.11 31.84
N GLU A 130 -33.21 4.19 32.45
CA GLU A 130 -32.86 5.15 33.48
C GLU A 130 -31.80 6.15 32.99
N VAL A 131 -30.80 5.63 32.29
CA VAL A 131 -29.70 6.40 31.73
C VAL A 131 -29.71 6.31 30.20
N LEU A 132 -29.35 7.38 29.53
CA LEU A 132 -29.18 7.49 28.09
C LEU A 132 -27.76 7.89 27.76
N LYS A 133 -27.08 7.07 26.95
CA LYS A 133 -25.81 7.41 26.30
C LYS A 133 -26.09 7.59 24.81
N THR A 134 -25.38 8.51 24.16
CA THR A 134 -25.50 8.74 22.70
C THR A 134 -24.11 8.56 22.06
N GLY A 135 -24.05 7.93 20.91
CA GLY A 135 -22.82 7.75 20.15
C GLY A 135 -23.05 7.91 18.66
N LYS A 136 -21.97 7.97 17.92
CA LYS A 136 -21.95 8.06 16.47
C LYS A 136 -21.04 7.00 15.89
N MET A 137 -21.37 6.51 14.71
CA MET A 137 -20.58 5.51 13.98
C MET A 137 -20.50 5.87 12.51
N VAL A 138 -19.32 5.69 11.94
CA VAL A 138 -19.08 5.74 10.50
C VAL A 138 -18.81 4.33 10.02
N PHE A 139 -19.44 3.94 8.92
CA PHE A 139 -19.06 2.75 8.19
C PHE A 139 -17.94 3.10 7.20
N THR A 140 -16.92 2.24 7.11
CA THR A 140 -15.77 2.44 6.24
C THR A 140 -15.78 1.40 5.13
N GLY A 141 -15.28 1.77 3.94
CA GLY A 141 -15.21 0.88 2.78
C GLY A 141 -13.87 0.16 2.62
N LEU A 142 -12.95 0.33 3.58
CA LEU A 142 -11.67 -0.37 3.64
C LEU A 142 -11.56 -1.19 4.93
N PRO A 143 -10.68 -2.21 4.97
CA PRO A 143 -10.31 -2.88 6.21
C PRO A 143 -9.79 -1.91 7.27
N MET A 144 -9.83 -2.31 8.52
CA MET A 144 -9.26 -1.52 9.62
C MET A 144 -8.27 -2.32 10.43
N LEU A 145 -7.19 -1.67 10.79
CA LEU A 145 -6.21 -2.16 11.75
C LEU A 145 -6.27 -1.31 13.01
N LYS A 146 -6.40 -1.96 14.18
CA LYS A 146 -6.29 -1.31 15.48
C LYS A 146 -5.03 -1.80 16.21
N LEU A 147 -4.20 -0.85 16.63
CA LEU A 147 -3.04 -1.09 17.48
C LEU A 147 -3.32 -0.50 18.87
N GLU A 148 -3.31 -1.33 19.90
CA GLU A 148 -3.51 -0.91 21.28
C GLU A 148 -2.23 -1.18 22.08
N LYS A 149 -1.50 -0.13 22.42
CA LYS A 149 -0.23 -0.22 23.13
C LYS A 149 -0.42 -0.82 24.53
N LEU A 150 0.29 -1.88 24.79
CA LEU A 150 0.34 -2.56 26.09
C LEU A 150 1.58 -2.16 26.89
N GLU A 151 2.73 -2.03 26.22
CA GLU A 151 4.01 -1.70 26.85
C GLU A 151 4.87 -0.82 25.94
N THR A 152 5.63 0.11 26.52
CA THR A 152 6.66 0.88 25.86
C THR A 152 8.01 0.24 26.18
N LEU A 153 8.67 -0.29 25.15
CA LEU A 153 9.93 -1.00 25.30
C LEU A 153 11.15 -0.08 25.13
N ASP A 154 11.01 0.89 24.21
CA ASP A 154 11.99 1.97 23.98
C ASP A 154 11.26 3.23 23.52
N GLU A 155 11.95 4.34 23.23
CA GLU A 155 11.37 5.64 22.87
C GLU A 155 10.33 5.51 21.75
N ASP A 156 10.64 4.74 20.70
CA ASP A 156 9.79 4.56 19.51
C ASP A 156 9.43 3.08 19.26
N TYR A 157 9.56 2.20 20.26
CA TYR A 157 9.31 0.77 20.12
C TYR A 157 8.31 0.27 21.16
N PHE A 158 7.21 -0.33 20.69
CA PHE A 158 6.04 -0.63 21.50
C PHE A 158 5.56 -2.06 21.30
N PHE A 159 5.17 -2.71 22.40
CA PHE A 159 4.39 -3.95 22.36
C PHE A 159 2.91 -3.63 22.39
N CYS A 160 2.11 -4.27 21.54
CA CYS A 160 0.69 -3.98 21.37
C CYS A 160 -0.18 -5.20 21.17
N GLU A 161 -1.46 -5.03 21.43
CA GLU A 161 -2.52 -5.87 20.89
C GLU A 161 -2.88 -5.37 19.50
N VAL A 162 -2.99 -6.30 18.55
CA VAL A 162 -3.34 -6.04 17.15
C VAL A 162 -4.71 -6.61 16.89
N THR A 163 -5.63 -5.79 16.38
CA THR A 163 -6.95 -6.22 15.93
C THR A 163 -7.11 -5.89 14.46
N VAL A 164 -7.37 -6.90 13.64
CA VAL A 164 -7.65 -6.76 12.20
C VAL A 164 -9.13 -6.98 11.98
N LEU A 165 -9.79 -5.98 11.39
CA LEU A 165 -11.20 -6.02 11.01
C LEU A 165 -11.26 -6.01 9.48
N ASP A 166 -11.38 -7.18 8.88
CA ASP A 166 -11.35 -7.34 7.43
C ASP A 166 -12.55 -8.15 6.93
N PRO A 167 -13.59 -7.49 6.44
CA PRO A 167 -14.71 -8.17 5.79
C PRO A 167 -14.51 -8.38 4.28
N PHE A 168 -13.40 -7.94 3.68
CA PHE A 168 -13.23 -7.88 2.23
C PHE A 168 -12.41 -9.07 1.68
N HIS A 169 -11.36 -9.50 2.37
CA HIS A 169 -10.36 -10.45 1.90
C HIS A 169 -10.49 -11.83 2.57
N ASN A 170 -11.69 -12.36 2.68
CA ASN A 170 -11.88 -13.71 3.20
C ASN A 170 -12.83 -14.54 2.34
N ASP A 171 -12.51 -15.83 2.16
CA ASP A 171 -13.30 -16.79 1.37
C ASP A 171 -14.69 -17.03 1.93
N SER A 172 -14.89 -16.81 3.22
CA SER A 172 -16.16 -17.05 3.89
C SER A 172 -17.21 -16.00 3.54
N GLY A 173 -16.77 -14.85 3.06
CA GLY A 173 -17.59 -13.66 2.87
C GLY A 173 -18.27 -13.24 4.18
N ARG A 174 -17.66 -13.44 5.35
CA ARG A 174 -18.14 -13.08 6.67
C ARG A 174 -17.30 -11.98 7.26
N TYR A 175 -17.89 -11.21 8.17
CA TYR A 175 -17.15 -10.28 8.98
C TYR A 175 -16.24 -11.05 9.96
N GLU A 176 -14.96 -10.98 9.72
CA GLU A 176 -13.96 -11.64 10.55
C GLU A 176 -13.15 -10.60 11.32
N VAL A 177 -12.85 -10.91 12.57
CA VAL A 177 -11.98 -10.12 13.43
C VAL A 177 -10.87 -11.04 13.92
N THR A 178 -9.63 -10.66 13.63
CA THR A 178 -8.46 -11.40 14.09
C THR A 178 -7.75 -10.63 15.18
N HIS A 179 -7.35 -11.33 16.24
CA HIS A 179 -6.57 -10.78 17.34
C HIS A 179 -5.22 -11.48 17.42
N CYS A 180 -4.17 -10.70 17.50
CA CYS A 180 -2.82 -11.17 17.81
C CYS A 180 -2.07 -10.11 18.61
N TYR A 181 -0.79 -10.33 18.86
CA TYR A 181 0.10 -9.33 19.43
C TYR A 181 1.11 -8.89 18.37
N GLY A 182 1.75 -7.76 18.61
CA GLY A 182 2.80 -7.28 17.74
C GLY A 182 3.75 -6.32 18.43
N TYR A 183 4.85 -6.09 17.76
CA TYR A 183 5.74 -4.97 18.05
C TYR A 183 5.59 -3.96 16.92
N TYR A 184 5.49 -2.67 17.25
CA TYR A 184 5.51 -1.63 16.25
C TYR A 184 6.49 -0.52 16.61
N ASP A 185 7.15 0.02 15.60
CA ASP A 185 8.11 1.10 15.72
C ASP A 185 8.03 2.07 14.53
N LEU A 186 8.60 3.27 14.72
CA LEU A 186 8.62 4.28 13.67
C LEU A 186 9.46 3.86 12.47
N ARG A 187 8.82 3.83 11.29
CA ARG A 187 9.46 3.57 10.01
C ARG A 187 10.02 4.87 9.38
N GLY A 188 10.99 4.69 8.47
CA GLY A 188 11.52 5.73 7.61
C GLY A 188 12.69 6.50 8.21
N LYS A 189 13.29 7.36 7.39
CA LYS A 189 14.40 8.26 7.74
C LYS A 189 13.92 9.71 7.63
N THR A 190 13.73 10.19 6.42
CA THR A 190 13.25 11.55 6.14
C THR A 190 11.76 11.70 6.47
N SER A 191 10.94 10.68 6.20
CA SER A 191 9.50 10.70 6.46
C SER A 191 9.11 10.83 7.95
N ARG A 192 10.05 10.64 8.87
CA ARG A 192 9.83 10.88 10.32
C ARG A 192 9.56 12.34 10.68
N ILE A 193 9.83 13.30 9.78
CA ILE A 193 9.51 14.72 10.00
C ILE A 193 8.03 15.02 9.79
N PHE A 194 7.29 14.16 9.09
CA PHE A 194 5.87 14.37 8.81
C PHE A 194 5.02 14.11 10.05
N PRO A 195 3.88 14.80 10.23
CA PRO A 195 3.00 14.57 11.37
C PRO A 195 2.33 13.19 11.33
N LYS A 196 2.02 12.66 10.14
CA LYS A 196 1.51 11.31 9.94
C LYS A 196 2.67 10.34 9.75
N GLN A 197 2.85 9.42 10.66
CA GLN A 197 3.99 8.52 10.72
C GLN A 197 3.72 7.19 10.03
N GLY A 198 4.73 6.65 9.34
CA GLY A 198 4.76 5.24 8.93
C GLY A 198 5.31 4.35 10.04
N TRP A 199 4.91 3.06 10.03
CA TRP A 199 5.26 2.10 11.08
C TRP A 199 5.78 0.81 10.49
N ASN A 200 6.71 0.15 11.21
CA ASN A 200 6.95 -1.29 11.07
C ASN A 200 5.99 -2.00 12.03
N LEU A 201 5.54 -3.19 11.66
CA LEU A 201 4.68 -4.03 12.49
C LEU A 201 5.14 -5.48 12.36
N ASP A 202 5.65 -6.05 13.46
CA ASP A 202 6.06 -7.45 13.55
C ASP A 202 5.02 -8.20 14.39
N LEU A 203 4.33 -9.17 13.80
CA LEU A 203 3.31 -9.95 14.48
C LEU A 203 3.92 -11.07 15.32
N VAL A 204 3.40 -11.24 16.54
CA VAL A 204 3.89 -12.26 17.48
C VAL A 204 2.76 -12.97 18.20
N ASN A 205 3.04 -14.18 18.64
CA ASN A 205 2.23 -14.91 19.61
C ASN A 205 2.37 -14.31 21.01
N ALA A 206 1.51 -14.73 21.95
CA ALA A 206 1.58 -14.31 23.34
C ALA A 206 2.89 -14.67 24.06
N ASP A 207 3.66 -15.62 23.53
CA ASP A 207 4.98 -16.02 24.04
C ASP A 207 6.14 -15.28 23.37
N GLY A 208 5.85 -14.34 22.43
CA GLY A 208 6.82 -13.56 21.69
C GLY A 208 7.41 -14.26 20.46
N SER A 209 6.98 -15.47 20.14
CA SER A 209 7.38 -16.13 18.88
C SER A 209 6.67 -15.49 17.68
N PRO A 210 7.26 -15.50 16.47
CA PRO A 210 6.63 -14.96 15.27
C PRO A 210 5.24 -15.55 15.01
N PHE A 211 4.29 -14.68 14.62
CA PHE A 211 2.93 -15.08 14.26
C PHE A 211 2.68 -14.72 12.80
N LYS A 212 2.65 -15.73 11.94
CA LYS A 212 2.41 -15.53 10.50
C LYS A 212 0.93 -15.64 10.19
N MET A 213 0.44 -14.72 9.36
CA MET A 213 -0.91 -14.76 8.82
C MET A 213 -0.98 -14.06 7.45
N GLU A 214 -1.92 -14.47 6.63
CA GLU A 214 -2.36 -13.67 5.49
C GLU A 214 -3.08 -12.42 6.03
N MET A 215 -2.68 -11.24 5.60
CA MET A 215 -3.27 -9.99 6.06
C MET A 215 -3.77 -9.17 4.86
N LEU A 216 -5.06 -8.84 4.87
CA LEU A 216 -5.71 -8.04 3.81
C LEU A 216 -5.53 -8.63 2.39
N GLY A 217 -5.52 -9.95 2.25
CA GLY A 217 -5.29 -10.62 0.97
C GLY A 217 -3.83 -10.74 0.54
N LEU A 218 -2.90 -10.13 1.29
CA LEU A 218 -1.47 -10.25 1.06
C LEU A 218 -0.94 -11.59 1.57
N ARG A 219 0.26 -11.98 1.14
CA ARG A 219 0.90 -13.26 1.49
C ARG A 219 0.97 -13.51 3.00
N GLU A 220 1.16 -14.78 3.40
CA GLU A 220 1.39 -15.14 4.80
C GLU A 220 2.77 -14.66 5.27
N ASP A 221 2.78 -13.68 6.19
CA ASP A 221 4.01 -13.17 6.83
C ASP A 221 3.75 -12.69 8.26
N ASP A 222 4.85 -12.40 8.98
CA ASP A 222 4.87 -11.82 10.32
C ASP A 222 5.42 -10.38 10.34
N ASP A 223 5.95 -9.87 9.23
CA ASP A 223 6.67 -8.59 9.13
C ASP A 223 6.06 -7.66 8.07
N TRP A 224 5.44 -6.58 8.51
CA TRP A 224 4.65 -5.67 7.69
C TRP A 224 5.15 -4.24 7.74
N LYS A 225 4.92 -3.49 6.66
CA LYS A 225 5.19 -2.05 6.60
C LYS A 225 3.89 -1.28 6.42
N LEU A 226 3.60 -0.40 7.37
CA LEU A 226 2.44 0.48 7.32
C LEU A 226 2.87 1.82 6.72
N ASN A 227 2.59 1.99 5.42
CA ASN A 227 2.93 3.20 4.68
C ASN A 227 1.90 4.29 4.97
N ALA A 228 2.36 5.44 5.44
CA ALA A 228 1.49 6.56 5.80
C ALA A 228 0.88 7.28 4.59
N LEU A 229 1.40 7.11 3.39
CA LEU A 229 0.96 7.76 2.15
C LEU A 229 0.89 9.31 2.28
N TYR A 230 1.69 9.89 3.19
CA TYR A 230 1.55 11.31 3.54
C TYR A 230 1.99 12.24 2.43
N SER A 231 3.16 12.00 1.83
CA SER A 231 3.76 12.87 0.81
C SER A 231 3.13 12.73 -0.57
N ASP A 232 2.49 11.62 -0.89
CA ASP A 232 1.81 11.42 -2.16
C ASP A 232 0.48 12.18 -2.18
N ALA A 233 0.36 13.20 -3.02
CA ALA A 233 -0.85 13.99 -3.14
C ALA A 233 -2.03 13.19 -3.72
N THR A 234 -1.78 12.19 -4.54
CA THR A 234 -2.81 11.31 -5.13
C THR A 234 -3.18 10.12 -4.28
N LYS A 235 -2.29 9.72 -3.35
CA LYS A 235 -2.35 8.51 -2.49
C LYS A 235 -2.30 7.17 -3.25
N VAL A 236 -2.05 7.18 -4.56
CA VAL A 236 -2.06 5.96 -5.39
C VAL A 236 -0.72 5.67 -6.09
N LYS A 237 0.26 6.60 -6.09
CA LYS A 237 1.52 6.43 -6.84
C LYS A 237 2.27 5.15 -6.48
N GLU A 238 2.42 4.88 -5.19
CA GLU A 238 3.10 3.67 -4.70
C GLU A 238 2.42 2.40 -5.24
N MET A 239 1.07 2.31 -5.13
CA MET A 239 0.28 1.19 -5.64
C MET A 239 0.43 1.01 -7.15
N VAL A 240 0.29 2.10 -7.91
CA VAL A 240 0.43 2.09 -9.37
C VAL A 240 1.82 1.60 -9.77
N CYS A 241 2.86 2.13 -9.13
CA CYS A 241 4.23 1.75 -9.45
C CYS A 241 4.52 0.29 -9.09
N MET A 242 4.02 -0.19 -7.95
CA MET A 242 4.19 -1.59 -7.56
C MET A 242 3.49 -2.55 -8.53
N GLU A 243 2.23 -2.29 -8.89
CA GLU A 243 1.49 -3.13 -9.84
C GLU A 243 2.20 -3.18 -11.20
N LEU A 244 2.67 -2.04 -11.72
CA LEU A 244 3.45 -1.99 -12.97
C LEU A 244 4.76 -2.78 -12.88
N TRP A 245 5.46 -2.70 -11.75
CA TRP A 245 6.69 -3.47 -11.58
C TRP A 245 6.40 -4.97 -11.46
N ASN A 246 5.36 -5.36 -10.75
CA ASN A 246 4.94 -6.76 -10.64
C ASN A 246 4.62 -7.35 -12.02
N GLU A 247 3.87 -6.62 -12.85
CA GLU A 247 3.58 -7.04 -14.22
C GLU A 247 4.86 -7.16 -15.08
N ILE A 248 5.83 -6.23 -14.94
CA ILE A 248 7.12 -6.32 -15.63
C ILE A 248 7.90 -7.54 -15.15
N ALA A 249 7.95 -7.79 -13.84
CA ALA A 249 8.66 -8.92 -13.24
C ALA A 249 8.10 -10.27 -13.70
N GLU A 250 6.78 -10.39 -13.85
CA GLU A 250 6.12 -11.59 -14.38
C GLU A 250 6.53 -11.91 -15.83
N THR A 251 6.89 -10.91 -16.63
CA THR A 251 7.35 -11.13 -18.01
C THR A 251 8.79 -11.62 -18.09
N THR A 252 9.58 -11.44 -17.03
CA THR A 252 10.97 -11.90 -16.96
C THR A 252 11.03 -13.37 -16.55
N GLN A 253 12.05 -14.08 -16.99
CA GLN A 253 12.36 -15.43 -16.50
C GLN A 253 13.12 -15.37 -15.17
N SER A 254 12.80 -14.38 -14.33
CA SER A 254 13.37 -14.30 -12.99
C SER A 254 12.99 -15.53 -12.18
N PRO A 255 13.92 -16.13 -11.44
CA PRO A 255 13.58 -17.19 -10.49
C PRO A 255 12.82 -16.66 -9.28
N TYR A 256 12.60 -15.34 -9.19
CA TYR A 256 12.03 -14.66 -8.05
C TYR A 256 10.70 -13.99 -8.39
N ASP A 257 9.75 -14.07 -7.47
CA ASP A 257 8.63 -13.14 -7.42
C ASP A 257 9.19 -11.79 -7.00
N ALA A 258 9.64 -11.03 -8.00
CA ALA A 258 10.43 -9.83 -7.80
C ALA A 258 9.61 -8.59 -7.48
N GLY A 259 8.33 -8.74 -7.13
CA GLY A 259 7.44 -7.65 -6.83
C GLY A 259 7.14 -7.48 -5.33
N THR A 260 6.37 -6.47 -5.01
CA THR A 260 5.86 -6.17 -3.67
C THR A 260 4.41 -5.75 -3.81
N ASP A 261 3.54 -6.30 -2.98
CA ASP A 261 2.13 -5.92 -2.96
C ASP A 261 1.82 -5.00 -1.78
N MET A 262 0.79 -4.18 -1.97
CA MET A 262 0.27 -3.27 -0.95
C MET A 262 -1.26 -3.24 -1.02
N GLU A 263 -1.91 -3.20 0.16
CA GLU A 263 -3.36 -3.05 0.27
C GLU A 263 -3.73 -1.85 1.12
N PHE A 264 -4.79 -1.14 0.74
CA PHE A 264 -5.27 0.00 1.50
C PHE A 264 -6.05 -0.43 2.74
N PHE A 265 -5.86 0.30 3.83
CA PHE A 265 -6.60 0.13 5.06
C PHE A 265 -6.68 1.43 5.88
N GLU A 266 -7.52 1.47 6.91
CA GLU A 266 -7.59 2.59 7.83
C GLU A 266 -7.04 2.18 9.19
N LEU A 267 -6.23 3.06 9.81
CA LEU A 267 -5.48 2.78 11.03
C LEU A 267 -6.08 3.51 12.25
N VAL A 268 -6.22 2.78 13.36
CA VAL A 268 -6.52 3.35 14.69
C VAL A 268 -5.40 2.94 15.66
N VAL A 269 -4.78 3.91 16.32
CA VAL A 269 -3.70 3.66 17.30
C VAL A 269 -4.10 4.25 18.65
N ASN A 270 -4.19 3.43 19.69
CA ASN A 270 -4.49 3.86 21.06
C ASN A 270 -5.76 4.72 21.17
N ASP A 271 -6.85 4.28 20.54
CA ASP A 271 -8.13 5.00 20.46
C ASP A 271 -8.02 6.38 19.77
N GLU A 272 -7.10 6.51 18.80
CA GLU A 272 -7.01 7.66 17.91
C GLU A 272 -7.04 7.20 16.46
N TYR A 273 -7.98 7.73 15.67
CA TYR A 273 -8.04 7.47 14.23
C TYR A 273 -6.88 8.15 13.52
N ASN A 274 -6.10 7.38 12.77
CA ASN A 274 -4.88 7.85 12.09
C ASN A 274 -5.03 7.99 10.57
N GLY A 275 -6.18 7.62 9.99
CA GLY A 275 -6.46 7.80 8.57
C GLY A 275 -6.09 6.61 7.70
N LEU A 276 -5.92 6.90 6.40
CA LEU A 276 -5.60 5.96 5.33
C LEU A 276 -4.12 5.55 5.36
N TYR A 277 -3.86 4.26 5.25
CA TYR A 277 -2.52 3.67 5.16
C TYR A 277 -2.48 2.61 4.06
N GLY A 278 -1.26 2.29 3.61
CA GLY A 278 -0.97 1.09 2.81
C GLY A 278 -0.28 0.03 3.67
N MET A 279 -0.84 -1.19 3.69
CA MET A 279 -0.18 -2.37 4.23
C MET A 279 0.73 -2.93 3.14
N MET A 280 2.03 -2.95 3.37
CA MET A 280 3.02 -3.38 2.37
C MET A 280 3.73 -4.65 2.83
N GLU A 281 3.95 -5.54 1.91
CA GLU A 281 4.89 -6.63 2.06
C GLU A 281 6.33 -6.11 2.14
N GLN A 282 7.19 -6.80 2.86
CA GLN A 282 8.60 -6.47 2.92
C GLN A 282 9.39 -7.27 1.90
N ILE A 283 10.30 -6.61 1.16
CA ILE A 283 11.29 -7.32 0.34
C ILE A 283 12.31 -7.95 1.28
N ASP A 284 12.34 -9.27 1.31
CA ASP A 284 13.22 -10.07 2.14
C ASP A 284 13.63 -11.40 1.45
N TYR A 285 14.39 -12.22 2.14
CA TYR A 285 14.83 -13.54 1.63
C TYR A 285 13.66 -14.48 1.38
N LYS A 286 12.58 -14.40 2.15
CA LYS A 286 11.40 -15.28 2.00
C LYS A 286 10.64 -14.95 0.72
N GLN A 287 10.35 -13.66 0.52
CA GLN A 287 9.65 -13.20 -0.67
C GLN A 287 10.40 -13.55 -1.95
N LEU A 288 11.71 -13.31 -1.95
CA LEU A 288 12.55 -13.57 -3.11
C LEU A 288 12.96 -15.06 -3.24
N SER A 289 12.53 -15.91 -2.32
CA SER A 289 12.94 -17.34 -2.29
C SER A 289 14.46 -17.53 -2.30
N LEU A 290 15.18 -16.57 -1.71
CA LEU A 290 16.63 -16.61 -1.56
C LEU A 290 17.05 -17.58 -0.45
N ASN A 291 18.20 -18.23 -0.64
CA ASN A 291 18.83 -19.08 0.37
C ASN A 291 19.60 -18.21 1.38
N GLU A 292 19.09 -18.08 2.60
CA GLU A 292 19.72 -17.26 3.64
C GLU A 292 21.16 -17.68 4.00
N ASP A 293 21.57 -18.91 3.69
CA ASP A 293 22.89 -19.43 3.99
C ASP A 293 23.92 -19.16 2.86
N GLU A 294 23.47 -18.85 1.65
CA GLU A 294 24.33 -18.75 0.46
C GLU A 294 24.17 -17.44 -0.31
N ASP A 295 22.93 -16.90 -0.38
CA ASP A 295 22.61 -15.69 -1.14
C ASP A 295 22.75 -14.44 -0.27
N VAL A 296 22.88 -13.28 -0.90
CA VAL A 296 22.99 -12.00 -0.19
C VAL A 296 21.97 -11.00 -0.72
N LEU A 297 21.22 -10.39 0.17
CA LEU A 297 20.26 -9.32 -0.17
C LEU A 297 20.80 -7.97 0.32
N TYR A 298 21.05 -7.06 -0.62
CA TYR A 298 21.45 -5.69 -0.34
C TYR A 298 20.28 -4.74 -0.49
N LYS A 299 20.36 -3.62 0.25
CA LYS A 299 19.41 -2.50 0.11
C LYS A 299 20.16 -1.19 0.00
N GLY A 300 19.87 -0.40 -1.01
CA GLY A 300 20.28 0.99 -1.13
C GLY A 300 19.61 1.84 -0.05
N TYR A 301 20.35 2.15 1.00
CA TYR A 301 19.85 2.88 2.18
C TYR A 301 20.10 4.38 2.09
N SER A 302 21.22 4.78 1.49
CA SER A 302 21.59 6.18 1.28
C SER A 302 22.37 6.35 -0.02
N TRP A 303 22.47 7.59 -0.48
CA TRP A 303 23.39 7.94 -1.54
C TRP A 303 24.82 7.71 -1.07
N PRO A 304 25.76 7.32 -1.97
CA PRO A 304 27.16 7.14 -1.62
C PRO A 304 27.76 8.49 -1.20
N GLU A 305 28.45 8.52 -0.05
CA GLU A 305 29.15 9.71 0.43
C GLU A 305 30.66 9.56 0.19
N GLU A 306 31.34 10.70 0.01
CA GLU A 306 32.80 10.75 -0.06
C GLU A 306 33.39 10.25 1.27
N GLY A 307 34.09 9.13 1.29
CA GLY A 307 34.67 8.51 2.48
C GLY A 307 33.97 7.25 2.99
N ASP A 308 32.77 6.89 2.47
CA ASP A 308 32.16 5.59 2.77
C ASP A 308 32.87 4.41 2.04
N ARG A 309 33.77 4.74 1.14
CA ARG A 309 34.42 3.89 0.14
C ARG A 309 35.49 2.94 0.70
N TYR A 310 36.02 3.24 1.88
CA TYR A 310 37.16 2.53 2.45
C TYR A 310 36.85 1.89 3.79
N VAL A 311 35.81 1.07 3.84
CA VAL A 311 35.56 0.29 5.06
C VAL A 311 36.37 -1.01 4.95
N GLU A 312 37.60 -1.01 5.45
CA GLU A 312 38.35 -2.27 5.63
C GLU A 312 37.71 -3.19 6.69
N ASP A 313 36.88 -2.63 7.58
CA ASP A 313 36.16 -3.37 8.63
C ASP A 313 34.67 -3.47 8.31
N PHE A 314 34.31 -4.36 7.41
CA PHE A 314 32.93 -4.67 7.02
C PHE A 314 32.07 -5.19 8.18
N ASN A 315 32.66 -5.77 9.21
CA ASN A 315 31.95 -6.31 10.38
C ASN A 315 31.44 -5.23 11.32
N ALA A 316 32.07 -4.05 11.33
CA ALA A 316 31.75 -3.00 12.29
C ALA A 316 30.52 -2.16 11.89
N ARG A 317 30.19 -2.04 10.61
CA ARG A 317 29.18 -1.10 10.14
C ARG A 317 28.01 -1.69 9.35
N GLY A 318 28.17 -2.85 8.71
CA GLY A 318 27.14 -3.43 7.83
C GLY A 318 26.70 -2.52 6.69
N ASN A 319 27.52 -1.50 6.35
CA ASN A 319 27.26 -0.49 5.33
C ASN A 319 28.51 -0.36 4.44
N TYR A 320 28.29 -0.35 3.13
CA TYR A 320 29.34 -0.08 2.15
C TYR A 320 28.75 0.78 1.01
N CYS A 321 29.32 1.95 0.77
CA CYS A 321 28.87 2.90 -0.25
C CYS A 321 27.35 3.12 -0.23
N GLY A 322 26.75 3.36 0.94
CA GLY A 322 25.30 3.56 1.05
C GLY A 322 24.43 2.31 0.96
N GLN A 323 25.03 1.14 0.69
CA GLN A 323 24.33 -0.16 0.69
C GLN A 323 24.41 -0.81 2.07
N VAL A 324 23.34 -1.50 2.46
CA VAL A 324 23.30 -2.33 3.67
C VAL A 324 22.91 -3.75 3.33
N ILE A 325 23.47 -4.73 4.05
CA ILE A 325 23.05 -6.14 3.92
C ILE A 325 21.79 -6.34 4.79
N LYS A 326 20.76 -6.91 4.20
CA LYS A 326 19.59 -7.39 4.94
C LYS A 326 19.96 -8.64 5.74
N PRO A 327 19.42 -8.80 6.94
CA PRO A 327 19.72 -9.95 7.79
C PRO A 327 19.36 -11.27 7.09
N GLY A 328 20.31 -12.17 7.02
CA GLY A 328 20.20 -13.57 6.65
C GLY A 328 20.96 -14.40 7.68
N ASN A 329 21.23 -15.66 7.38
CA ASN A 329 22.00 -16.55 8.28
C ASN A 329 23.52 -16.36 8.16
N GLN A 330 24.00 -15.68 7.11
CA GLN A 330 25.42 -15.47 6.89
C GLN A 330 25.98 -14.39 7.83
N GLU A 331 27.20 -14.60 8.31
CA GLU A 331 27.96 -13.57 9.00
C GLU A 331 28.40 -12.48 8.02
N ILE A 332 28.19 -11.21 8.37
CA ILE A 332 28.66 -10.07 7.55
C ILE A 332 30.18 -10.09 7.51
N SER A 333 30.74 -10.29 6.31
CA SER A 333 32.17 -10.46 6.05
C SER A 333 32.55 -9.80 4.71
N LYS A 334 33.82 -9.87 4.37
CA LYS A 334 34.28 -9.43 3.06
C LYS A 334 33.68 -10.28 1.94
N GLU A 335 33.50 -11.56 2.19
CA GLU A 335 32.93 -12.51 1.25
C GLU A 335 31.46 -12.13 0.93
N THR A 336 30.65 -11.79 1.94
CA THR A 336 29.27 -11.35 1.71
C THR A 336 29.18 -9.97 1.05
N TRP A 337 30.21 -9.13 1.14
CA TRP A 337 30.28 -7.85 0.43
C TRP A 337 30.88 -7.96 -0.98
N GLN A 338 31.54 -9.06 -1.32
CA GLN A 338 32.27 -9.19 -2.58
C GLN A 338 31.41 -8.92 -3.83
N PRO A 339 30.18 -9.47 -3.96
CA PRO A 339 29.32 -9.19 -5.12
C PRO A 339 29.02 -7.69 -5.27
N MET A 340 28.72 -6.99 -4.17
CA MET A 340 28.45 -5.56 -4.19
C MET A 340 29.69 -4.72 -4.50
N ILE A 341 30.85 -5.11 -3.98
CA ILE A 341 32.13 -4.44 -4.29
C ILE A 341 32.44 -4.55 -5.79
N GLU A 342 32.25 -5.71 -6.39
CA GLU A 342 32.46 -5.93 -7.82
C GLU A 342 31.45 -5.15 -8.67
N TYR A 343 30.19 -5.14 -8.26
CA TYR A 343 29.13 -4.35 -8.90
C TYR A 343 29.46 -2.85 -8.91
N ILE A 344 29.79 -2.27 -7.76
CA ILE A 344 30.13 -0.84 -7.63
C ILE A 344 31.35 -0.49 -8.47
N LYS A 345 32.36 -1.37 -8.50
CA LYS A 345 33.55 -1.16 -9.36
C LYS A 345 33.22 -1.24 -10.85
N ALA A 346 32.38 -2.19 -11.24
CA ALA A 346 32.00 -2.37 -12.63
C ALA A 346 31.14 -1.24 -13.17
N THR A 347 30.28 -0.66 -12.33
CA THR A 347 29.37 0.46 -12.67
C THR A 347 29.97 1.84 -12.42
N ASN A 348 31.20 1.91 -11.90
CA ASN A 348 31.92 3.16 -11.58
C ASN A 348 31.17 4.14 -10.67
N PHE A 349 30.20 3.65 -9.87
CA PHE A 349 29.54 4.48 -8.83
C PHE A 349 30.49 4.91 -7.72
N ASP A 350 31.74 4.58 -7.81
CA ASP A 350 32.82 4.83 -6.84
C ASP A 350 33.63 6.09 -7.15
N TYR A 351 33.28 6.97 -8.02
CA TYR A 351 33.97 8.26 -8.34
C TYR A 351 35.53 8.24 -8.28
N GLU A 352 36.20 7.09 -8.22
CA GLU A 352 37.65 6.99 -8.15
C GLU A 352 38.32 6.63 -9.49
N GLU A 353 39.13 7.53 -9.89
CA GLU A 353 40.31 7.56 -10.78
C GLU A 353 40.33 6.77 -12.10
N GLU A 354 39.61 5.68 -12.28
CA GLU A 354 39.60 4.94 -13.58
C GLU A 354 38.16 4.66 -14.03
N THR A 355 37.69 5.40 -15.02
CA THR A 355 36.45 5.09 -15.75
C THR A 355 36.53 3.67 -16.31
N VAL A 356 35.56 2.83 -15.90
CA VAL A 356 35.38 1.51 -16.50
C VAL A 356 35.02 1.70 -17.96
N SER A 357 35.64 0.94 -18.87
CA SER A 357 35.22 0.99 -20.26
C SER A 357 33.86 0.34 -20.42
N ALA A 358 33.05 0.88 -21.34
CA ALA A 358 31.75 0.32 -21.64
C ALA A 358 31.78 -1.17 -22.04
N ASP A 359 32.84 -1.59 -22.75
CA ASP A 359 33.02 -2.99 -23.08
C ASP A 359 33.23 -3.87 -21.83
N ALA A 360 33.94 -3.34 -20.83
CA ALA A 360 34.14 -4.04 -19.56
C ALA A 360 32.84 -4.07 -18.73
N LEU A 361 32.10 -2.99 -18.72
CA LEU A 361 30.78 -2.94 -18.07
C LEU A 361 29.80 -3.92 -18.74
N TYR A 362 29.73 -3.92 -20.08
CA TYR A 362 28.83 -4.82 -20.79
C TYR A 362 29.21 -6.29 -20.59
N ALA A 363 30.51 -6.60 -20.58
CA ALA A 363 31.00 -7.94 -20.25
C ALA A 363 30.62 -8.36 -18.81
N TYR A 364 30.73 -7.42 -17.84
CA TYR A 364 30.33 -7.68 -16.47
C TYR A 364 28.83 -7.99 -16.36
N ILE A 365 27.98 -7.22 -17.06
CA ILE A 365 26.53 -7.47 -17.09
C ILE A 365 26.22 -8.86 -17.63
N GLN A 366 26.81 -9.23 -18.76
CA GLN A 366 26.60 -10.54 -19.38
C GLN A 366 27.05 -11.71 -18.49
N GLU A 367 28.04 -11.51 -17.61
CA GLU A 367 28.56 -12.55 -16.72
C GLU A 367 27.89 -12.60 -15.35
N HIS A 368 27.47 -11.44 -14.79
CA HIS A 368 27.07 -11.32 -13.40
C HIS A 368 25.66 -10.73 -13.17
N MET A 369 24.95 -10.35 -14.23
CA MET A 369 23.60 -9.78 -14.12
C MET A 369 22.66 -10.43 -15.14
N ASP A 370 21.37 -10.34 -14.87
CA ASP A 370 20.37 -10.63 -15.88
C ASP A 370 20.13 -9.39 -16.75
N LEU A 371 20.36 -9.50 -18.07
CA LEU A 371 20.23 -8.37 -18.97
C LEU A 371 18.80 -7.85 -19.06
N ASP A 372 17.81 -8.75 -19.06
CA ASP A 372 16.39 -8.33 -19.08
C ASP A 372 16.03 -7.55 -17.83
N ASN A 373 16.52 -7.96 -16.65
CA ASN A 373 16.32 -7.22 -15.40
C ASN A 373 16.98 -5.83 -15.46
N VAL A 374 18.21 -5.72 -15.98
CA VAL A 374 18.89 -4.43 -16.15
C VAL A 374 18.07 -3.49 -17.07
N LEU A 375 17.62 -4.00 -18.21
CA LEU A 375 16.82 -3.23 -19.15
C LEU A 375 15.47 -2.80 -18.54
N ASN A 376 14.79 -3.72 -17.86
CA ASN A 376 13.49 -3.47 -17.26
C ASN A 376 13.56 -2.43 -16.14
N ILE A 377 14.51 -2.55 -15.20
CA ILE A 377 14.62 -1.62 -14.08
C ILE A 377 15.00 -0.22 -14.55
N ASP A 378 15.95 -0.10 -15.49
CA ASP A 378 16.39 1.19 -15.99
C ASP A 378 15.28 1.87 -16.81
N LEU A 379 14.57 1.16 -17.69
CA LEU A 379 13.44 1.67 -18.46
C LEU A 379 12.25 2.03 -17.55
N TYR A 380 11.97 1.24 -16.52
CA TYR A 380 10.94 1.50 -15.55
C TYR A 380 11.22 2.79 -14.76
N ILE A 381 12.43 2.95 -14.22
CA ILE A 381 12.84 4.17 -13.51
C ILE A 381 12.73 5.39 -14.42
N GLN A 382 13.17 5.28 -15.68
CA GLN A 382 13.10 6.35 -16.65
C GLN A 382 11.65 6.73 -16.99
N ALA A 383 10.80 5.76 -17.27
CA ALA A 383 9.41 5.99 -17.68
C ALA A 383 8.58 6.64 -16.57
N LEU A 384 8.76 6.21 -15.33
CA LEU A 384 8.05 6.73 -14.17
C LEU A 384 8.75 7.93 -13.53
N TYR A 385 9.95 8.30 -14.00
CA TYR A 385 10.75 9.35 -13.37
C TYR A 385 11.01 9.08 -11.89
N ALA A 386 11.37 7.84 -11.55
CA ALA A 386 11.61 7.42 -10.17
C ALA A 386 13.01 7.88 -9.70
N SER A 387 13.17 9.17 -9.48
CA SER A 387 14.47 9.83 -9.25
C SER A 387 15.18 9.38 -7.97
N ASP A 388 14.43 9.00 -6.93
CA ASP A 388 14.99 8.48 -5.68
C ASP A 388 15.38 7.00 -5.75
N ASN A 389 15.12 6.33 -6.91
CA ASN A 389 15.41 4.91 -7.16
C ASN A 389 16.62 4.66 -8.06
N LEU A 390 17.48 5.65 -8.28
CA LEU A 390 18.67 5.49 -9.12
C LEU A 390 19.77 4.65 -8.43
N TYR A 391 19.93 4.84 -7.13
CA TYR A 391 20.93 4.15 -6.30
C TYR A 391 20.37 3.74 -4.93
N LYS A 392 19.76 4.68 -4.23
CA LYS A 392 18.98 4.50 -3.02
C LYS A 392 17.61 3.87 -3.39
N ASN A 393 16.91 3.28 -2.42
CA ASN A 393 15.59 2.68 -2.63
C ASN A 393 15.56 1.58 -3.71
N LEU A 394 16.67 0.89 -3.89
CA LEU A 394 16.78 -0.34 -4.66
C LEU A 394 17.19 -1.48 -3.73
N TYR A 395 16.64 -2.66 -3.99
CA TYR A 395 17.23 -3.90 -3.49
C TYR A 395 18.07 -4.53 -4.60
N ILE A 396 19.15 -5.20 -4.20
CA ILE A 396 19.97 -6.01 -5.10
C ILE A 396 20.11 -7.39 -4.47
N ALA A 397 19.51 -8.38 -5.10
CA ALA A 397 19.64 -9.76 -4.72
C ALA A 397 20.87 -10.37 -5.45
N ALA A 398 21.78 -10.93 -4.69
CA ALA A 398 22.93 -11.67 -5.21
C ALA A 398 22.68 -13.16 -5.01
N ASP A 399 22.24 -13.82 -6.08
CA ASP A 399 21.93 -15.25 -6.15
C ASP A 399 23.20 -16.04 -6.45
N ARG A 400 23.60 -16.92 -5.54
CA ARG A 400 24.81 -17.72 -5.67
C ARG A 400 24.62 -18.87 -6.63
N GLN A 401 25.44 -18.88 -7.66
CA GLN A 401 25.42 -19.91 -8.68
C GLN A 401 26.26 -21.15 -8.29
N ASN A 402 25.99 -22.29 -8.92
CA ASN A 402 26.69 -23.56 -8.66
C ASN A 402 28.23 -23.52 -8.86
N ASN A 403 28.74 -22.57 -9.65
CA ASN A 403 30.15 -22.34 -9.86
C ASN A 403 30.81 -21.49 -8.77
N GLY A 404 30.01 -20.93 -7.85
CA GLY A 404 30.41 -20.06 -6.76
C GLY A 404 30.37 -18.56 -7.08
N ASP A 405 30.05 -18.19 -8.32
CA ASP A 405 29.80 -16.80 -8.72
C ASP A 405 28.39 -16.35 -8.30
N TYR A 406 28.02 -15.07 -8.53
CA TYR A 406 26.72 -14.52 -8.23
C TYR A 406 26.07 -13.92 -9.47
N THR A 407 24.76 -14.08 -9.58
CA THR A 407 23.93 -13.29 -10.50
C THR A 407 23.16 -12.24 -9.71
N LEU A 408 23.25 -10.98 -10.14
CA LEU A 408 22.64 -9.85 -9.46
C LEU A 408 21.31 -9.48 -10.13
N TRP A 409 20.31 -9.21 -9.27
CA TRP A 409 18.97 -8.78 -9.65
C TRP A 409 18.61 -7.50 -8.91
N LYS A 410 18.11 -6.49 -9.62
CA LYS A 410 17.66 -5.23 -9.05
C LYS A 410 16.15 -5.23 -8.89
N LEU A 411 15.66 -4.63 -7.78
CA LEU A 411 14.24 -4.47 -7.47
C LEU A 411 13.99 -3.06 -6.93
N PRO A 412 12.94 -2.36 -7.38
CA PRO A 412 12.60 -1.03 -6.86
C PRO A 412 11.89 -1.12 -5.51
N TRP A 413 11.99 -0.06 -4.73
CA TRP A 413 11.36 0.11 -3.42
C TRP A 413 11.10 1.58 -3.12
N ASP A 414 10.02 1.91 -2.37
CA ASP A 414 9.72 3.28 -1.91
C ASP A 414 9.51 4.24 -3.10
N LEU A 415 8.44 3.99 -3.86
CA LEU A 415 8.16 4.57 -5.18
C LEU A 415 7.26 5.82 -5.11
N ASN A 416 7.18 6.49 -3.98
CA ASN A 416 6.34 7.66 -3.77
C ASN A 416 6.82 8.91 -4.54
N TYR A 417 8.13 9.03 -4.80
CA TYR A 417 8.71 10.11 -5.61
C TYR A 417 8.82 9.69 -7.07
N THR A 418 7.69 9.72 -7.76
CA THR A 418 7.53 9.32 -9.16
C THR A 418 6.64 10.32 -9.90
N PHE A 419 6.46 10.13 -11.19
CA PHE A 419 5.62 10.98 -12.05
C PHE A 419 5.97 12.47 -12.00
N GLY A 420 7.27 12.78 -11.97
CA GLY A 420 7.78 14.15 -12.00
C GLY A 420 7.96 14.81 -10.65
N GLU A 421 7.56 14.18 -9.56
CA GLU A 421 7.95 14.65 -8.24
C GLU A 421 9.43 14.31 -7.98
N ASP A 422 10.18 15.32 -7.55
CA ASP A 422 11.57 15.19 -7.19
C ASP A 422 11.81 15.61 -5.74
N PHE A 423 12.48 14.75 -4.96
CA PHE A 423 12.82 15.03 -3.57
C PHE A 423 13.91 16.13 -3.41
N LEU A 424 14.63 16.45 -4.49
CA LEU A 424 15.66 17.49 -4.51
C LEU A 424 15.10 18.89 -4.80
N LEU A 425 13.86 19.00 -5.30
CA LEU A 425 13.23 20.27 -5.60
C LEU A 425 12.64 20.90 -4.34
N GLU A 426 12.85 22.21 -4.16
CA GLU A 426 12.17 22.98 -3.11
C GLU A 426 10.66 22.99 -3.36
N GLU A 427 9.83 23.12 -2.31
CA GLU A 427 8.36 23.03 -2.39
C GLU A 427 7.72 23.88 -3.50
N ASP A 428 8.33 25.02 -3.84
CA ASP A 428 7.82 25.94 -4.87
C ASP A 428 8.11 25.48 -6.30
N ASP A 429 9.02 24.50 -6.50
CA ASP A 429 9.44 24.02 -7.83
C ASP A 429 8.81 22.66 -8.21
N ARG A 430 8.02 22.05 -7.33
CA ARG A 430 7.36 20.74 -7.57
C ARG A 430 6.41 20.71 -8.78
N THR A 431 6.02 21.85 -9.29
CA THR A 431 5.18 21.99 -10.48
C THR A 431 5.95 22.02 -11.79
N ILE A 432 7.28 22.05 -11.74
CA ILE A 432 8.12 22.07 -12.92
C ILE A 432 8.48 20.64 -13.30
N TYR A 433 7.70 20.06 -14.20
CA TYR A 433 8.00 18.78 -14.84
C TYR A 433 9.27 18.90 -15.68
N ASN A 434 10.41 18.64 -15.08
CA ASN A 434 11.68 18.64 -15.78
C ASN A 434 11.86 17.31 -16.52
N LEU A 435 11.48 17.26 -17.77
CA LEU A 435 11.67 16.09 -18.63
C LEU A 435 13.17 15.84 -18.92
N GLU A 436 14.00 16.87 -18.82
CA GLU A 436 15.42 16.85 -19.20
C GLU A 436 16.34 16.55 -17.99
N TRP A 437 15.87 16.70 -16.76
CA TRP A 437 16.70 16.48 -15.55
C TRP A 437 17.33 15.08 -15.48
N ALA A 438 16.68 14.10 -16.06
CA ALA A 438 17.17 12.75 -16.20
C ALA A 438 18.56 12.64 -16.86
N GLU A 439 18.89 13.52 -17.80
CA GLU A 439 20.15 13.43 -18.55
C GLU A 439 21.40 13.68 -17.67
N GLU A 440 21.33 14.58 -16.69
CA GLU A 440 22.55 14.93 -15.92
C GLU A 440 22.80 14.02 -14.73
N VAL A 441 21.75 13.68 -13.94
CA VAL A 441 21.90 12.87 -12.71
C VAL A 441 21.79 11.37 -13.00
N MET A 442 20.93 10.96 -13.93
CA MET A 442 20.77 9.54 -14.27
C MET A 442 22.00 8.95 -14.96
N LYS A 443 22.75 9.75 -15.73
CA LYS A 443 24.00 9.32 -16.37
C LYS A 443 25.01 8.73 -15.40
N ASP A 444 25.08 9.27 -14.19
CA ASP A 444 26.06 8.83 -13.21
C ASP A 444 25.69 7.51 -12.51
N PHE A 445 24.41 7.11 -12.55
CA PHE A 445 23.90 6.00 -11.77
C PHE A 445 23.17 4.90 -12.57
N MET A 446 22.84 5.15 -13.84
CA MET A 446 22.13 4.17 -14.65
C MET A 446 23.07 3.45 -15.61
N ILE A 447 23.03 2.12 -15.56
CA ILE A 447 23.82 1.27 -16.45
C ILE A 447 23.51 1.55 -17.92
N SER A 448 22.23 1.74 -18.25
CA SER A 448 21.79 2.04 -19.61
C SER A 448 22.41 3.32 -20.17
N GLU A 449 22.48 4.38 -19.36
CA GLU A 449 23.04 5.66 -19.81
C GLU A 449 24.54 5.55 -20.09
N ILE A 450 25.29 4.88 -19.21
CA ILE A 450 26.73 4.65 -19.39
C ILE A 450 26.99 3.88 -20.70
N LEU A 451 26.18 2.86 -21.00
CA LEU A 451 26.33 2.05 -22.19
C LEU A 451 25.87 2.75 -23.48
N LEU A 452 24.82 3.59 -23.40
CA LEU A 452 24.36 4.40 -24.54
C LEU A 452 25.40 5.45 -24.94
N GLU A 453 26.01 6.16 -23.97
CA GLU A 453 27.07 7.14 -24.24
C GLU A 453 28.32 6.52 -24.87
N SER A 454 28.55 5.23 -24.67
CA SER A 454 29.68 4.52 -25.22
C SER A 454 29.49 4.00 -26.65
N GLU A 455 28.36 4.28 -27.27
CA GLU A 455 28.02 3.81 -28.62
C GLU A 455 27.99 2.26 -28.75
N ASN A 456 27.62 1.53 -27.68
CA ASN A 456 27.46 0.07 -27.76
C ASN A 456 26.18 -0.28 -28.55
N GLU A 457 26.36 -0.59 -29.85
CA GLU A 457 25.23 -0.83 -30.78
C GLU A 457 24.36 -2.05 -30.37
N GLU A 458 24.96 -3.08 -29.78
CA GLU A 458 24.22 -4.28 -29.37
C GLU A 458 23.30 -3.96 -28.20
N PHE A 459 23.82 -3.26 -27.19
CA PHE A 459 23.03 -2.82 -26.06
C PHE A 459 21.94 -1.82 -26.45
N ALA A 460 22.29 -0.79 -27.26
CA ALA A 460 21.32 0.20 -27.72
C ALA A 460 20.14 -0.43 -28.47
N ARG A 461 20.42 -1.48 -29.26
CA ARG A 461 19.33 -2.21 -29.95
C ARG A 461 18.47 -2.99 -28.98
N ALA A 462 19.06 -3.74 -28.03
CA ALA A 462 18.33 -4.49 -27.00
C ALA A 462 17.47 -3.56 -26.16
N LEU A 463 18.01 -2.41 -25.73
CA LEU A 463 17.28 -1.41 -24.95
C LEU A 463 16.09 -0.85 -25.73
N ASN A 464 16.28 -0.49 -27.01
CA ASN A 464 15.17 0.03 -27.82
C ASN A 464 14.11 -1.04 -28.10
N GLU A 465 14.47 -2.29 -28.33
CA GLU A 465 13.50 -3.38 -28.49
C GLU A 465 12.67 -3.57 -27.21
N LYS A 466 13.31 -3.58 -26.05
CA LYS A 466 12.64 -3.67 -24.75
C LYS A 466 11.79 -2.42 -24.48
N TRP A 467 12.28 -1.21 -24.82
CA TRP A 467 11.48 0.01 -24.73
C TRP A 467 10.18 -0.09 -25.53
N GLN A 468 10.24 -0.53 -26.79
CA GLN A 468 9.05 -0.68 -27.63
C GLN A 468 8.06 -1.70 -27.04
N GLU A 469 8.55 -2.79 -26.46
CA GLU A 469 7.72 -3.77 -25.77
C GLU A 469 6.96 -3.15 -24.59
N LEU A 470 7.68 -2.56 -23.64
CA LEU A 470 7.11 -1.94 -22.44
C LEU A 470 6.21 -0.73 -22.79
N ARG A 471 6.65 0.12 -23.73
CA ARG A 471 5.95 1.33 -24.18
C ARG A 471 4.59 1.03 -24.81
N MET A 472 4.46 -0.06 -25.55
CA MET A 472 3.20 -0.49 -26.16
C MET A 472 2.35 -1.39 -25.23
N GLY A 473 2.92 -1.90 -24.17
CA GLY A 473 2.31 -2.80 -23.20
C GLY A 473 2.12 -2.13 -21.85
N ILE A 474 2.85 -2.65 -20.86
CA ILE A 474 2.71 -2.33 -19.43
C ILE A 474 2.88 -0.84 -19.14
N LEU A 475 3.85 -0.17 -19.76
CA LEU A 475 4.08 1.27 -19.55
C LEU A 475 3.25 2.17 -20.48
N SER A 476 2.28 1.64 -21.23
CA SER A 476 1.42 2.50 -22.07
C SER A 476 0.58 3.45 -21.21
N THR A 477 0.36 4.67 -21.69
CA THR A 477 -0.45 5.68 -20.98
C THR A 477 -1.84 5.14 -20.62
N GLY A 478 -2.46 4.37 -21.52
CA GLY A 478 -3.80 3.80 -21.27
C GLY A 478 -3.80 2.77 -20.14
N HIS A 479 -2.78 1.93 -20.05
CA HIS A 479 -2.67 0.91 -19.01
C HIS A 479 -2.38 1.55 -17.63
N VAL A 480 -1.43 2.49 -17.58
CA VAL A 480 -1.14 3.24 -16.36
C VAL A 480 -2.36 4.02 -15.86
N GLN A 481 -3.15 4.61 -16.78
CA GLN A 481 -4.40 5.26 -16.44
C GLN A 481 -5.41 4.26 -15.84
N GLU A 482 -5.57 3.07 -16.42
CA GLU A 482 -6.50 2.03 -15.93
C GLU A 482 -6.17 1.62 -14.49
N ILE A 483 -4.88 1.39 -14.19
CA ILE A 483 -4.42 1.04 -12.85
C ILE A 483 -4.65 2.20 -11.87
N ALA A 484 -4.27 3.41 -12.24
CA ALA A 484 -4.42 4.59 -11.39
C ALA A 484 -5.91 4.88 -11.07
N GLU A 485 -6.79 4.78 -12.06
CA GLU A 485 -8.24 4.95 -11.89
C GLU A 485 -8.86 3.84 -11.02
N LYS A 486 -8.37 2.60 -11.12
CA LYS A 486 -8.77 1.48 -10.26
C LYS A 486 -8.56 1.83 -8.78
N TYR A 487 -7.35 2.21 -8.41
CA TYR A 487 -7.01 2.54 -7.01
C TYR A 487 -7.67 3.84 -6.53
N ARG A 488 -7.78 4.84 -7.40
CA ARG A 488 -8.49 6.07 -7.04
C ARG A 488 -9.98 5.83 -6.79
N THR A 489 -10.62 5.02 -7.61
CA THR A 489 -12.03 4.65 -7.45
C THR A 489 -12.26 3.91 -6.12
N GLU A 490 -11.35 3.03 -5.72
CA GLU A 490 -11.39 2.33 -4.44
C GLU A 490 -11.32 3.32 -3.27
N LEU A 491 -10.36 4.25 -3.29
CA LEU A 491 -10.21 5.26 -2.24
C LEU A 491 -11.42 6.21 -2.16
N ASP A 492 -11.96 6.63 -3.28
CA ASP A 492 -13.12 7.53 -3.32
C ASP A 492 -14.38 6.81 -2.82
N SER A 493 -14.67 5.61 -3.35
CA SER A 493 -15.86 4.84 -2.97
C SER A 493 -15.85 4.36 -1.52
N SER A 494 -14.67 4.12 -0.96
CA SER A 494 -14.51 3.77 0.45
C SER A 494 -14.69 4.95 1.41
N GLY A 495 -14.64 6.18 0.91
CA GLY A 495 -14.63 7.42 1.68
C GLY A 495 -13.36 7.63 2.52
N ALA A 496 -12.36 6.75 2.39
CA ALA A 496 -11.13 6.79 3.18
C ALA A 496 -10.29 8.04 2.89
N LEU A 497 -10.22 8.43 1.61
CA LEU A 497 -9.50 9.63 1.19
C LEU A 497 -10.06 10.89 1.87
N SER A 498 -11.38 11.07 1.85
CA SER A 498 -12.04 12.20 2.49
C SER A 498 -11.83 12.25 4.01
N ARG A 499 -11.80 11.06 4.67
CA ARG A 499 -11.51 10.97 6.11
C ARG A 499 -10.04 11.27 6.42
N ASP A 500 -9.13 10.80 5.58
CA ASP A 500 -7.69 11.07 5.71
C ASP A 500 -7.37 12.56 5.60
N MET A 501 -7.94 13.23 4.59
CA MET A 501 -7.81 14.68 4.40
C MET A 501 -8.36 15.48 5.59
N LYS A 502 -9.48 15.04 6.18
CA LYS A 502 -10.03 15.67 7.37
C LYS A 502 -9.11 15.50 8.58
N LYS A 503 -8.47 14.34 8.74
CA LYS A 503 -7.51 14.06 9.82
C LYS A 503 -6.19 14.78 9.62
N TRP A 504 -5.69 14.81 8.38
CA TRP A 504 -4.39 15.36 8.01
C TRP A 504 -4.51 16.47 6.96
N PRO A 505 -5.09 17.65 7.31
CA PRO A 505 -5.37 18.71 6.34
C PRO A 505 -4.10 19.35 5.75
N GLU A 506 -2.94 19.11 6.36
CA GLU A 506 -1.63 19.58 5.87
C GLU A 506 -0.95 18.57 4.91
N SER A 507 -1.49 17.36 4.78
CA SER A 507 -1.01 16.39 3.79
C SER A 507 -1.33 16.91 2.38
N PRO A 508 -0.40 16.85 1.43
CA PRO A 508 -0.70 17.17 0.03
C PRO A 508 -1.90 16.37 -0.49
N HIS A 509 -2.72 17.02 -1.29
CA HIS A 509 -3.90 16.40 -1.85
C HIS A 509 -4.21 16.93 -3.25
N GLU A 510 -4.55 16.01 -4.16
CA GLU A 510 -5.02 16.30 -5.50
C GLU A 510 -6.40 15.68 -5.73
N ASP A 511 -7.33 16.49 -6.30
CA ASP A 511 -8.70 16.06 -6.60
C ASP A 511 -8.78 15.13 -7.83
N SER A 512 -7.73 15.07 -8.65
CA SER A 512 -7.70 14.28 -9.88
C SER A 512 -6.34 13.60 -10.12
N LEU A 513 -6.31 12.68 -11.07
CA LEU A 513 -5.09 12.02 -11.55
C LEU A 513 -4.50 12.72 -12.79
N GLU A 514 -5.08 13.85 -13.22
CA GLU A 514 -4.75 14.50 -14.49
C GLU A 514 -3.26 14.87 -14.57
N GLU A 515 -2.70 15.37 -13.48
CA GLU A 515 -1.31 15.83 -13.45
C GLU A 515 -0.31 14.69 -13.64
N ILE A 516 -0.47 13.58 -12.91
CA ILE A 516 0.43 12.42 -13.06
C ILE A 516 0.30 11.75 -14.43
N LEU A 517 -0.93 11.68 -14.97
CA LEU A 517 -1.18 11.07 -16.28
C LEU A 517 -0.65 11.94 -17.44
N GLU A 518 -0.82 13.27 -17.36
CA GLU A 518 -0.23 14.20 -18.33
C GLU A 518 1.30 14.15 -18.29
N PHE A 519 1.89 14.12 -17.09
CA PHE A 519 3.33 13.93 -16.94
C PHE A 519 3.80 12.65 -17.62
N HIS A 520 3.17 11.53 -17.31
CA HIS A 520 3.54 10.23 -17.86
C HIS A 520 3.48 10.22 -19.39
N GLU A 521 2.39 10.70 -19.98
CA GLU A 521 2.26 10.81 -21.45
C GLU A 521 3.40 11.63 -22.07
N ARG A 522 3.71 12.78 -21.50
CA ARG A 522 4.79 13.66 -21.97
C ARG A 522 6.17 13.02 -21.79
N ARG A 523 6.39 12.33 -20.67
CA ARG A 523 7.64 11.62 -20.39
C ARG A 523 7.87 10.49 -21.37
N LEU A 524 6.86 9.68 -21.66
CA LEU A 524 6.97 8.62 -22.66
C LEU A 524 7.28 9.18 -24.07
N ALA A 525 6.63 10.29 -24.46
CA ALA A 525 6.90 10.94 -25.75
C ALA A 525 8.35 11.50 -25.83
N PHE A 526 8.88 12.02 -24.73
CA PHE A 526 10.29 12.41 -24.62
C PHE A 526 11.22 11.21 -24.82
N LEU A 527 10.98 10.11 -24.10
CA LEU A 527 11.79 8.89 -24.17
C LEU A 527 11.72 8.20 -25.54
N ASP A 528 10.58 8.25 -26.23
CA ASP A 528 10.45 7.79 -27.62
C ASP A 528 11.47 8.48 -28.54
N GLY A 529 11.62 9.80 -28.40
CA GLY A 529 12.62 10.59 -29.13
C GLY A 529 14.06 10.32 -28.69
N TYR A 530 14.26 10.21 -27.38
CA TYR A 530 15.55 9.99 -26.75
C TYR A 530 16.19 8.67 -27.21
N TYR A 531 15.50 7.55 -27.01
CA TYR A 531 16.04 6.24 -27.41
C TYR A 531 16.18 6.07 -28.94
N ALA A 532 15.31 6.71 -29.74
CA ALA A 532 15.45 6.69 -31.19
C ALA A 532 16.70 7.44 -31.69
N SER A 533 17.22 8.43 -30.95
CA SER A 533 18.43 9.18 -31.34
C SER A 533 19.67 8.30 -31.39
N PHE A 534 19.86 7.43 -30.39
CA PHE A 534 21.01 6.51 -30.32
C PHE A 534 21.06 5.51 -31.48
N LEU A 535 19.92 5.04 -31.97
CA LEU A 535 19.86 4.16 -33.14
C LEU A 535 20.22 4.85 -34.46
N ASN A 536 20.03 6.18 -34.54
CA ASN A 536 20.37 6.96 -35.73
C ASN A 536 21.85 7.36 -35.76
N GLU A 537 22.49 7.51 -34.60
CA GLU A 537 23.92 7.80 -34.48
C GLU A 537 24.78 6.58 -34.77
N CYS A 538 24.28 5.37 -34.51
CA CYS A 538 24.90 4.09 -34.85
C CYS A 538 24.81 3.73 -36.37
N ARG A 539 24.25 4.55 -37.23
CA ARG A 539 24.16 4.34 -38.67
C ARG A 539 25.11 5.24 -39.45
#